data_24c06a4fc6a40e6b1f012a55e8e1c408
#
_entry.id   24c06a4fc6a40e6b1f012a55e8e1c408
#
_cell.length_a   1.000
_cell.length_b   1.000
_cell.length_c   1.000
_cell.angle_alpha   90.00
_cell.angle_beta   90.00
_cell.angle_gamma   90.00
#
_symmetry.space_group_name_H-M   'P 1'
#
loop_
_entity.id
_entity.type
_entity.pdbx_description
1 polymer ?
#
loop_
_entity_poly.entity_id
_entity_poly.type
_entity_poly.pdbx_seq_one_letter_code
_entity_poly.pdbx_strand_id
1 'polypeptide(L)'
;MLKLTTPCFVEGGWIPDYNAGFGEDQSPEFHIEGIAPKAETMVITLDDLGHPLEPGYNHWVAWNIKPADCIPGGIPKGSVIETPIHIEQGIAYGKHCYCGPKPPFNWNHEYLFTLYTLDCTLEADEKSRKEDILKLAEDHIYVHPVELFDKITFAQNSTDNSKTSRRNNSFICKFNTNISHW
;
A
#
# COMPACT_ATOMS: atom_id res chain seq x y z
N MET A 1 -6.64 -14.30 12.31
CA MET A 1 -5.85 -14.40 11.07
C MET A 1 -5.72 -13.00 10.52
N LEU A 2 -4.51 -12.59 10.14
CA LEU A 2 -4.25 -11.27 9.54
C LEU A 2 -5.03 -11.17 8.22
N LYS A 3 -5.63 -10.02 7.95
CA LYS A 3 -6.40 -9.76 6.72
C LYS A 3 -6.19 -8.33 6.29
N LEU A 4 -5.96 -8.12 5.00
CA LEU A 4 -5.80 -6.82 4.36
C LEU A 4 -6.95 -6.63 3.36
N THR A 5 -7.60 -5.48 3.43
CA THR A 5 -8.65 -5.08 2.47
C THR A 5 -8.53 -3.60 2.17
N THR A 6 -9.19 -3.15 1.12
CA THR A 6 -9.28 -1.72 0.78
C THR A 6 -10.71 -1.37 0.39
N PRO A 7 -11.22 -0.18 0.75
CA PRO A 7 -12.49 0.33 0.24
C PRO A 7 -12.39 0.85 -1.20
N CYS A 8 -11.16 1.00 -1.73
CA CYS A 8 -10.93 1.59 -3.05
C CYS A 8 -11.30 0.66 -4.21
N PHE A 9 -11.14 -0.66 -4.02
CA PHE A 9 -11.39 -1.69 -5.04
C PHE A 9 -11.65 -3.05 -4.37
N VAL A 10 -12.09 -4.03 -5.15
CA VAL A 10 -12.26 -5.41 -4.68
C VAL A 10 -11.05 -6.25 -5.08
N GLU A 11 -10.69 -7.23 -4.26
CA GLU A 11 -9.59 -8.17 -4.57
C GLU A 11 -9.79 -8.82 -5.95
N GLY A 12 -8.72 -8.85 -6.75
CA GLY A 12 -8.74 -9.31 -8.14
C GLY A 12 -9.48 -8.38 -9.10
N GLY A 13 -9.91 -7.21 -8.62
CA GLY A 13 -10.59 -6.18 -9.41
C GLY A 13 -9.65 -5.21 -10.09
N TRP A 14 -10.19 -4.06 -10.47
CA TRP A 14 -9.46 -3.00 -11.14
C TRP A 14 -9.07 -1.91 -10.16
N ILE A 15 -7.81 -1.48 -10.20
CA ILE A 15 -7.37 -0.29 -9.46
C ILE A 15 -7.99 0.94 -10.15
N PRO A 16 -8.71 1.80 -9.42
CA PRO A 16 -9.31 3.00 -10.00
C PRO A 16 -8.23 4.03 -10.40
N ASP A 17 -8.56 4.88 -11.36
CA ASP A 17 -7.66 5.94 -11.86
C ASP A 17 -7.08 6.80 -10.74
N TYR A 18 -7.87 7.06 -9.68
CA TYR A 18 -7.42 7.79 -8.50
C TYR A 18 -6.17 7.18 -7.84
N ASN A 19 -6.07 5.86 -7.85
CA ASN A 19 -4.94 5.11 -7.28
C ASN A 19 -3.91 4.66 -8.32
N ALA A 20 -4.12 4.98 -9.59
CA ALA A 20 -3.24 4.61 -10.70
C ALA A 20 -2.37 5.79 -11.15
N GLY A 21 -1.20 5.50 -11.69
CA GLY A 21 -0.28 6.50 -12.21
C GLY A 21 -0.77 7.23 -13.48
N PHE A 22 -1.98 6.92 -13.96
CA PHE A 22 -2.68 7.64 -15.01
C PHE A 22 -3.57 8.75 -14.47
N GLY A 23 -3.94 8.67 -13.20
CA GLY A 23 -4.79 9.61 -12.50
C GLY A 23 -4.03 10.39 -11.43
N GLU A 24 -4.58 10.41 -10.22
CA GLU A 24 -4.05 11.22 -9.13
C GLU A 24 -2.86 10.56 -8.41
N ASP A 25 -2.59 9.29 -8.70
CA ASP A 25 -1.44 8.54 -8.18
C ASP A 25 -1.40 8.52 -6.63
N GLN A 26 -2.57 8.40 -6.00
CA GLN A 26 -2.70 8.37 -4.54
C GLN A 26 -2.67 6.94 -4.02
N SER A 27 -1.94 6.70 -2.93
CA SER A 27 -1.98 5.39 -2.28
C SER A 27 -3.40 5.06 -1.82
N PRO A 28 -3.85 3.78 -1.94
CA PRO A 28 -5.13 3.36 -1.40
C PRO A 28 -5.19 3.48 0.12
N GLU A 29 -6.40 3.61 0.66
CA GLU A 29 -6.67 3.32 2.06
C GLU A 29 -6.72 1.81 2.27
N PHE A 30 -6.16 1.33 3.38
CA PHE A 30 -6.20 -0.09 3.73
C PHE A 30 -6.87 -0.30 5.08
N HIS A 31 -7.68 -1.35 5.18
CA HIS A 31 -8.25 -1.85 6.42
C HIS A 31 -7.58 -3.16 6.79
N ILE A 32 -7.19 -3.30 8.05
CA ILE A 32 -6.40 -4.40 8.56
C ILE A 32 -7.14 -5.02 9.74
N GLU A 33 -7.35 -6.33 9.67
CA GLU A 33 -7.96 -7.12 10.74
C GLU A 33 -6.99 -8.18 11.23
N GLY A 34 -7.08 -8.55 12.49
CA GLY A 34 -6.35 -9.69 13.05
C GLY A 34 -4.86 -9.44 13.27
N ILE A 35 -4.46 -8.19 13.47
CA ILE A 35 -3.09 -7.84 13.86
C ILE A 35 -2.77 -8.54 15.19
N ALA A 36 -1.60 -9.18 15.26
CA ALA A 36 -1.17 -9.85 16.47
C ALA A 36 -0.92 -8.81 17.59
N PRO A 37 -1.34 -9.10 18.85
CA PRO A 37 -1.17 -8.16 19.97
C PRO A 37 0.28 -7.77 20.29
N LYS A 38 1.24 -8.58 19.81
CA LYS A 38 2.68 -8.34 19.98
C LYS A 38 3.35 -7.68 18.81
N ALA A 39 2.60 -7.37 17.73
CA ALA A 39 3.15 -6.64 16.61
C ALA A 39 3.55 -5.24 17.05
N GLU A 40 4.79 -4.85 16.80
CA GLU A 40 5.33 -3.52 17.11
C GLU A 40 5.25 -2.59 15.91
N THR A 41 5.51 -3.12 14.71
CA THR A 41 5.42 -2.36 13.46
C THR A 41 4.83 -3.18 12.31
N MET A 42 4.55 -2.49 11.21
CA MET A 42 4.11 -3.09 9.96
C MET A 42 4.97 -2.60 8.80
N VAL A 43 5.07 -3.46 7.78
CA VAL A 43 5.66 -3.13 6.47
C VAL A 43 4.58 -3.39 5.41
N ILE A 44 4.46 -2.50 4.43
CA ILE A 44 3.61 -2.68 3.26
C ILE A 44 4.42 -2.51 1.98
N THR A 45 4.20 -3.37 1.01
CA THR A 45 4.81 -3.28 -0.33
C THR A 45 3.76 -3.31 -1.42
N LEU A 46 4.08 -2.76 -2.58
CA LEU A 46 3.35 -2.92 -3.84
C LEU A 46 4.31 -3.39 -4.92
N ASP A 47 3.98 -4.49 -5.56
CA ASP A 47 4.82 -5.13 -6.58
C ASP A 47 4.03 -5.36 -7.88
N ASP A 48 4.65 -5.06 -9.02
CA ASP A 48 4.13 -5.36 -10.36
C ASP A 48 4.57 -6.78 -10.77
N LEU A 49 3.66 -7.73 -10.71
CA LEU A 49 3.94 -9.13 -11.08
C LEU A 49 4.00 -9.34 -12.59
N GLY A 50 3.41 -8.43 -13.36
CA GLY A 50 3.37 -8.47 -14.83
C GLY A 50 4.49 -7.70 -15.52
N HIS A 51 5.44 -7.12 -14.75
CA HIS A 51 6.51 -6.34 -15.35
C HIS A 51 7.40 -7.20 -16.28
N PRO A 52 7.57 -6.85 -17.58
CA PRO A 52 8.10 -7.75 -18.59
C PRO A 52 9.60 -8.08 -18.42
N LEU A 53 10.36 -7.17 -17.80
CA LEU A 53 11.81 -7.33 -17.62
C LEU A 53 12.17 -7.78 -16.19
N GLU A 54 11.33 -7.45 -15.23
CA GLU A 54 11.58 -7.69 -13.81
C GLU A 54 10.27 -7.99 -13.10
N PRO A 55 9.76 -9.23 -13.18
CA PRO A 55 8.56 -9.63 -12.46
C PRO A 55 8.71 -9.38 -10.95
N GLY A 56 7.71 -8.74 -10.35
CA GLY A 56 7.79 -8.26 -8.96
C GLY A 56 8.49 -6.91 -8.79
N TYR A 57 8.58 -6.12 -9.87
CA TYR A 57 9.14 -4.77 -9.80
C TYR A 57 8.41 -3.92 -8.76
N ASN A 58 9.18 -3.38 -7.80
CA ASN A 58 8.60 -2.70 -6.66
C ASN A 58 8.11 -1.28 -6.99
N HIS A 59 6.84 -1.02 -6.69
CA HIS A 59 6.13 0.24 -6.88
C HIS A 59 6.01 1.05 -5.58
N TRP A 60 6.12 0.39 -4.43
CA TRP A 60 6.09 1.02 -3.12
C TRP A 60 6.67 0.09 -2.06
N VAL A 61 7.46 0.63 -1.17
CA VAL A 61 7.90 -0.01 0.07
C VAL A 61 7.84 1.01 1.20
N ALA A 62 7.16 0.63 2.28
CA ALA A 62 7.02 1.47 3.46
C ALA A 62 7.05 0.61 4.72
N TRP A 63 7.68 1.14 5.78
CA TRP A 63 7.92 0.40 7.02
C TRP A 63 7.75 1.29 8.25
N ASN A 64 7.98 0.72 9.44
CA ASN A 64 7.83 1.36 10.74
C ASN A 64 6.43 1.99 10.94
N ILE A 65 5.43 1.40 10.27
CA ILE A 65 4.03 1.81 10.44
C ILE A 65 3.54 1.23 11.76
N LYS A 66 3.01 2.07 12.66
CA LYS A 66 2.41 1.56 13.90
C LYS A 66 1.20 0.68 13.60
N PRO A 67 1.04 -0.46 14.31
CA PRO A 67 -0.12 -1.33 14.16
C PRO A 67 -1.43 -0.55 14.37
N ALA A 68 -2.27 -0.57 13.36
CA ALA A 68 -3.58 0.08 13.36
C ALA A 68 -4.53 -0.66 12.41
N ASP A 69 -5.81 -0.58 12.67
CA ASP A 69 -6.86 -1.19 11.82
C ASP A 69 -6.99 -0.50 10.47
N CYS A 70 -6.29 0.64 10.27
CA CYS A 70 -6.34 1.40 9.04
C CYS A 70 -4.98 2.05 8.75
N ILE A 71 -4.55 1.95 7.50
CA ILE A 71 -3.53 2.81 6.89
C ILE A 71 -4.30 3.78 5.98
N PRO A 72 -4.25 5.10 6.24
CA PRO A 72 -5.00 6.07 5.44
C PRO A 72 -4.49 6.12 4.00
N GLY A 73 -5.38 6.42 3.07
CA GLY A 73 -5.01 6.68 1.69
C GLY A 73 -4.32 8.03 1.50
N GLY A 74 -3.67 8.21 0.36
CA GLY A 74 -3.02 9.47 0.03
C GLY A 74 -1.79 9.79 0.88
N ILE A 75 -1.00 8.79 1.24
CA ILE A 75 0.26 8.99 1.97
C ILE A 75 1.15 9.99 1.19
N PRO A 76 1.61 11.08 1.85
CA PRO A 76 2.46 12.07 1.19
C PRO A 76 3.79 11.50 0.68
N LYS A 77 4.40 12.21 -0.27
CA LYS A 77 5.75 11.89 -0.76
C LYS A 77 6.80 12.32 0.26
N GLY A 78 7.84 11.52 0.42
CA GLY A 78 8.96 11.77 1.31
C GLY A 78 9.46 10.48 1.95
N SER A 79 10.72 10.48 2.40
CA SER A 79 11.31 9.31 3.04
C SER A 79 10.76 9.06 4.45
N VAL A 80 10.37 10.10 5.17
CA VAL A 80 9.73 10.03 6.48
C VAL A 80 8.50 10.92 6.49
N ILE A 81 7.37 10.37 6.88
CA ILE A 81 6.08 11.06 6.99
C ILE A 81 5.58 10.91 8.42
N GLU A 82 5.16 12.00 9.04
CA GLU A 82 4.63 12.01 10.41
C GLU A 82 3.11 12.13 10.44
N THR A 83 2.52 12.66 9.37
CA THR A 83 1.08 12.92 9.28
C THR A 83 0.55 12.49 7.91
N PRO A 84 -0.55 11.74 7.80
CA PRO A 84 -1.54 11.38 8.85
C PRO A 84 -1.10 10.27 9.81
N ILE A 85 -0.08 9.49 9.48
CA ILE A 85 0.55 8.47 10.34
C ILE A 85 2.07 8.54 10.20
N HIS A 86 2.78 8.05 11.22
CA HIS A 86 4.22 7.82 11.06
C HIS A 86 4.46 6.65 10.11
N ILE A 87 5.25 6.89 9.07
CA ILE A 87 5.62 5.91 8.04
C ILE A 87 6.94 6.33 7.40
N GLU A 88 7.84 5.38 7.22
CA GLU A 88 9.07 5.56 6.46
C GLU A 88 8.92 4.91 5.09
N GLN A 89 9.46 5.53 4.04
CA GLN A 89 9.32 5.08 2.66
C GLN A 89 10.68 4.95 1.99
N GLY A 90 10.95 3.79 1.43
CA GLY A 90 12.15 3.48 0.68
C GLY A 90 12.07 3.90 -0.80
N ILE A 91 13.10 3.52 -1.54
CA ILE A 91 13.19 3.84 -2.96
C ILE A 91 12.43 2.78 -3.76
N ALA A 92 11.29 3.20 -4.33
CA ALA A 92 10.57 2.48 -5.37
C ALA A 92 10.42 3.40 -6.59
N TYR A 93 10.68 2.93 -7.80
CA TYR A 93 10.71 3.79 -9.00
C TYR A 93 11.60 5.04 -8.86
N GLY A 94 12.68 4.95 -8.07
CA GLY A 94 13.58 6.08 -7.79
C GLY A 94 12.96 7.20 -6.93
N LYS A 95 11.87 6.91 -6.19
CA LYS A 95 11.13 7.88 -5.39
C LYS A 95 10.78 7.32 -4.03
N HIS A 96 10.59 8.18 -3.05
CA HIS A 96 10.07 7.87 -1.73
C HIS A 96 8.58 8.14 -1.68
N CYS A 97 7.79 7.33 -2.35
CA CYS A 97 6.34 7.41 -2.35
C CYS A 97 5.71 6.19 -3.03
N TYR A 98 4.42 6.04 -2.83
CA TYR A 98 3.60 5.21 -3.68
C TYR A 98 3.72 5.65 -5.14
N CYS A 99 3.90 4.70 -6.04
CA CYS A 99 3.85 4.88 -7.48
C CYS A 99 2.79 3.93 -8.02
N GLY A 100 1.63 4.47 -8.31
CA GLY A 100 0.50 3.69 -8.79
C GLY A 100 0.78 3.01 -10.12
N PRO A 101 0.09 1.91 -10.37
CA PRO A 101 0.19 1.18 -11.62
C PRO A 101 0.05 2.05 -12.85
N LYS A 102 0.97 1.88 -13.80
CA LYS A 102 0.98 2.58 -15.09
C LYS A 102 1.60 1.71 -16.17
N PRO A 103 1.04 0.51 -16.44
CA PRO A 103 1.59 -0.37 -17.48
C PRO A 103 1.59 0.33 -18.82
N PRO A 104 2.63 0.15 -19.66
CA PRO A 104 2.68 0.73 -21.00
C PRO A 104 1.70 0.02 -21.93
N PHE A 105 1.27 0.72 -22.97
CA PHE A 105 0.37 0.20 -23.99
C PHE A 105 -0.98 -0.28 -23.40
N ASN A 106 -1.59 -1.27 -24.00
CA ASN A 106 -2.83 -1.90 -23.54
C ASN A 106 -2.53 -3.22 -22.79
N TRP A 107 -1.46 -3.25 -22.01
CA TRP A 107 -1.06 -4.45 -21.28
C TRP A 107 -1.77 -4.53 -19.93
N ASN A 108 -2.15 -5.74 -19.58
CA ASN A 108 -2.69 -6.04 -18.27
C ASN A 108 -1.55 -6.50 -17.38
N HIS A 109 -1.34 -5.80 -16.28
CA HIS A 109 -0.44 -6.26 -15.25
C HIS A 109 -1.23 -6.64 -13.99
N GLU A 110 -0.72 -7.59 -13.26
CA GLU A 110 -1.19 -7.94 -11.93
C GLU A 110 -0.29 -7.28 -10.90
N TYR A 111 -0.90 -6.69 -9.88
CA TYR A 111 -0.22 -6.01 -8.81
C TYR A 111 -0.54 -6.67 -7.48
N LEU A 112 0.44 -6.70 -6.60
CA LEU A 112 0.34 -7.36 -5.32
C LEU A 112 0.71 -6.39 -4.20
N PHE A 113 -0.26 -6.05 -3.34
CA PHE A 113 0.04 -5.48 -2.05
C PHE A 113 0.34 -6.59 -1.04
N THR A 114 1.44 -6.46 -0.31
CA THR A 114 1.78 -7.40 0.76
C THR A 114 1.97 -6.63 2.06
N LEU A 115 1.29 -7.08 3.12
CA LEU A 115 1.42 -6.55 4.47
C LEU A 115 2.14 -7.55 5.37
N TYR A 116 3.16 -7.07 6.07
CA TYR A 116 3.92 -7.79 7.08
C TYR A 116 3.70 -7.15 8.44
N THR A 117 3.64 -7.96 9.49
CA THR A 117 3.66 -7.50 10.88
C THR A 117 4.94 -7.97 11.54
N LEU A 118 5.63 -7.07 12.22
CA LEU A 118 6.94 -7.31 12.82
C LEU A 118 6.89 -7.14 14.33
N ASP A 119 7.81 -7.80 15.03
CA ASP A 119 8.01 -7.67 16.49
C ASP A 119 9.10 -6.65 16.84
N CYS A 120 9.49 -5.80 15.91
CA CYS A 120 10.51 -4.78 16.10
C CYS A 120 10.27 -3.54 15.23
N THR A 121 11.04 -2.49 15.50
CA THR A 121 11.27 -1.37 14.61
C THR A 121 12.50 -1.67 13.75
N LEU A 122 12.44 -1.37 12.46
CA LEU A 122 13.57 -1.58 11.55
C LEU A 122 14.48 -0.35 11.53
N GLU A 123 15.77 -0.58 11.68
CA GLU A 123 16.80 0.45 11.47
C GLU A 123 17.25 0.42 10.00
N ALA A 124 16.57 1.18 9.16
CA ALA A 124 16.85 1.30 7.74
C ALA A 124 17.05 2.78 7.37
N ASP A 125 17.77 3.04 6.28
CA ASP A 125 17.95 4.39 5.79
C ASP A 125 17.04 4.71 4.59
N GLU A 126 16.99 5.99 4.22
CA GLU A 126 16.14 6.45 3.11
C GLU A 126 16.55 5.86 1.75
N LYS A 127 17.74 5.26 1.60
CA LYS A 127 18.21 4.62 0.37
C LYS A 127 17.75 3.16 0.26
N SER A 128 17.22 2.62 1.35
CA SER A 128 16.77 1.23 1.40
C SER A 128 15.69 0.98 0.35
N ARG A 129 15.79 -0.17 -0.29
CA ARG A 129 14.81 -0.71 -1.23
C ARG A 129 14.03 -1.85 -0.57
N LYS A 130 13.03 -2.36 -1.25
CA LYS A 130 12.22 -3.47 -0.74
C LYS A 130 13.08 -4.64 -0.25
N GLU A 131 14.08 -5.04 -1.03
CA GLU A 131 14.95 -6.18 -0.70
C GLU A 131 15.72 -5.95 0.60
N ASP A 132 16.20 -4.73 0.83
CA ASP A 132 16.90 -4.36 2.07
C ASP A 132 15.96 -4.43 3.27
N ILE A 133 14.75 -3.87 3.13
CA ILE A 133 13.72 -3.89 4.17
C ILE A 133 13.28 -5.32 4.49
N LEU A 134 12.99 -6.15 3.48
CA LEU A 134 12.57 -7.53 3.70
C LEU A 134 13.68 -8.38 4.30
N LYS A 135 14.94 -8.12 3.97
CA LYS A 135 16.09 -8.77 4.60
C LYS A 135 16.23 -8.40 6.07
N LEU A 136 16.03 -7.12 6.42
CA LEU A 136 16.02 -6.71 7.84
C LEU A 136 14.85 -7.29 8.61
N ALA A 137 13.72 -7.52 7.93
CA ALA A 137 12.50 -8.06 8.54
C ALA A 137 12.48 -9.60 8.65
N GLU A 138 13.38 -10.33 7.98
CA GLU A 138 13.27 -11.77 7.75
C GLU A 138 13.05 -12.58 9.05
N ASP A 139 13.81 -12.29 10.11
CA ASP A 139 13.71 -12.98 11.40
C ASP A 139 12.66 -12.36 12.35
N HIS A 140 12.00 -11.29 11.92
CA HIS A 140 11.06 -10.49 12.73
C HIS A 140 9.61 -10.58 12.28
N ILE A 141 9.32 -11.32 11.20
CA ILE A 141 7.95 -11.50 10.70
C ILE A 141 7.16 -12.35 11.68
N TYR A 142 6.16 -11.72 12.31
CA TYR A 142 5.42 -12.32 13.42
C TYR A 142 4.39 -13.37 12.98
N VAL A 143 3.78 -13.17 11.80
CA VAL A 143 2.82 -14.10 11.18
C VAL A 143 3.05 -14.10 9.68
N HIS A 144 2.53 -15.11 8.98
CA HIS A 144 2.60 -15.12 7.53
C HIS A 144 2.05 -13.82 6.95
N PRO A 145 2.76 -13.21 6.00
CA PRO A 145 2.28 -12.01 5.32
C PRO A 145 0.91 -12.22 4.72
N VAL A 146 0.12 -11.15 4.64
CA VAL A 146 -1.16 -11.17 3.93
C VAL A 146 -1.03 -10.41 2.62
N GLU A 147 -1.63 -10.96 1.61
CA GLU A 147 -1.57 -10.48 0.23
C GLU A 147 -2.96 -9.97 -0.21
N LEU A 148 -2.96 -8.89 -0.98
CA LEU A 148 -4.14 -8.35 -1.65
C LEU A 148 -3.79 -8.17 -3.13
N PHE A 149 -4.44 -8.93 -3.98
CA PHE A 149 -4.19 -8.93 -5.43
C PHE A 149 -5.09 -7.96 -6.17
N ASP A 150 -4.50 -7.27 -7.13
CA ASP A 150 -5.19 -6.37 -8.04
C ASP A 150 -4.73 -6.52 -9.47
N LYS A 151 -5.64 -6.19 -10.39
CA LYS A 151 -5.36 -6.19 -11.84
C LYS A 151 -5.55 -4.79 -12.40
N ILE A 152 -4.63 -4.35 -13.24
CA ILE A 152 -4.89 -3.21 -14.10
C ILE A 152 -4.93 -3.67 -15.55
N THR A 153 -6.06 -3.40 -16.18
CA THR A 153 -6.20 -3.40 -17.65
C THR A 153 -6.53 -1.98 -18.09
N PHE A 154 -5.94 -1.53 -19.18
CA PHE A 154 -6.50 -0.40 -19.89
C PHE A 154 -7.83 -0.78 -20.53
N ALA A 155 -8.93 -0.26 -20.03
CA ALA A 155 -10.11 -0.11 -20.86
C ALA A 155 -9.77 0.94 -21.91
N GLN A 156 -9.68 0.54 -23.19
CA GLN A 156 -9.80 1.51 -24.28
C GLN A 156 -11.04 2.34 -24.00
N ASN A 157 -10.92 3.68 -24.16
CA ASN A 157 -12.03 4.61 -24.13
C ASN A 157 -13.17 4.10 -25.02
N SER A 158 -14.05 3.29 -24.48
CA SER A 158 -15.40 3.22 -24.97
C SER A 158 -16.03 4.53 -24.51
N THR A 159 -16.35 5.38 -25.47
CA THR A 159 -17.19 6.55 -25.30
C THR A 159 -18.57 6.10 -24.81
N ASP A 160 -18.66 5.76 -23.54
CA ASP A 160 -19.92 5.51 -22.87
C ASP A 160 -20.05 6.50 -21.71
N ASN A 161 -20.75 7.61 -22.07
CA ASN A 161 -21.16 8.68 -21.19
C ASN A 161 -22.28 8.19 -20.27
N SER A 162 -22.02 7.23 -19.40
CA SER A 162 -22.89 6.90 -18.30
C SER A 162 -22.29 7.42 -17.00
N LYS A 163 -22.88 8.54 -16.56
CA LYS A 163 -22.63 9.20 -15.28
C LYS A 163 -22.65 8.18 -14.14
N THR A 164 -21.49 7.70 -13.72
CA THR A 164 -21.39 7.01 -12.44
C THR A 164 -21.31 8.07 -11.35
N SER A 165 -22.42 8.16 -10.65
CA SER A 165 -22.65 8.98 -9.46
C SER A 165 -21.45 8.89 -8.51
N ARG A 166 -20.80 10.03 -8.27
CA ARG A 166 -19.88 10.21 -7.14
C ARG A 166 -20.65 9.97 -5.86
N ARG A 167 -20.57 8.78 -5.31
CA ARG A 167 -20.92 8.58 -3.91
C ARG A 167 -19.74 9.04 -3.08
N ASN A 168 -19.84 10.26 -2.56
CA ASN A 168 -19.03 10.74 -1.46
C ASN A 168 -19.33 9.89 -0.22
N ASN A 169 -18.71 8.74 -0.09
CA ASN A 169 -18.59 8.07 1.17
C ASN A 169 -17.26 8.49 1.78
N SER A 170 -17.28 9.60 2.48
CA SER A 170 -16.20 9.97 3.39
C SER A 170 -16.20 9.02 4.59
N PHE A 171 -15.62 7.85 4.45
CA PHE A 171 -15.20 7.05 5.59
C PHE A 171 -13.90 7.66 6.10
N ILE A 172 -14.02 8.62 7.01
CA ILE A 172 -12.89 9.15 7.75
C ILE A 172 -12.45 8.07 8.73
N CYS A 173 -11.23 7.56 8.59
CA CYS A 173 -10.57 6.81 9.66
C CYS A 173 -10.68 7.61 10.96
N LYS A 174 -11.49 7.15 11.89
CA LYS A 174 -11.59 7.79 13.22
C LYS A 174 -10.40 7.30 14.03
N PHE A 175 -9.37 8.14 14.12
CA PHE A 175 -8.32 7.92 15.10
C PHE A 175 -8.94 7.99 16.49
N ASN A 176 -8.88 6.88 17.22
CA ASN A 176 -9.34 6.84 18.61
C ASN A 176 -8.26 7.46 19.49
N THR A 177 -8.32 8.80 19.65
CA THR A 177 -7.45 9.55 20.55
C THR A 177 -7.90 9.40 22.00
N ASN A 178 -7.99 8.19 22.50
CA ASN A 178 -8.11 7.98 23.95
C ASN A 178 -6.72 7.92 24.55
N ILE A 179 -6.10 9.08 24.72
CA ILE A 179 -5.02 9.26 25.68
C ILE A 179 -5.70 9.41 27.04
N SER A 180 -5.89 8.31 27.74
CA SER A 180 -6.19 8.36 29.17
C SER A 180 -4.90 8.66 29.93
N HIS A 181 -4.83 9.86 30.48
CA HIS A 181 -3.85 10.19 31.51
C HIS A 181 -3.97 9.24 32.70
N TRP A 182 -2.87 8.55 32.99
CA TRP A 182 -2.46 8.14 34.33
C TRP A 182 -0.95 8.15 34.39
#